data_3c00b32c758df45f320f9c4f8fa26ac7
#
_entry.id   3c00b32c758df45f320f9c4f8fa26ac7
#
_cell.length_a   1.000
_cell.length_b   1.000
_cell.length_c   1.000
_cell.angle_alpha   90.00
_cell.angle_beta   90.00
_cell.angle_gamma   90.00
#
_symmetry.space_group_name_H-M   'P 1'
#
loop_
_entity.id
_entity.type
_entity.pdbx_description
1 polymer ?
#
loop_
_entity_poly.entity_id
_entity_poly.type
_entity_poly.pdbx_seq_one_letter_code
_entity_poly.pdbx_strand_id
1 'polypeptide(L)'
;MIHIQLYKSLLSAMGKMALDVELTIQAGEFIAISGPSGSGKTTLLRLIAGLAKPEKGFIRLHDETWLDMAKGINLSPRKRNVGLVFQDYALFPNMNVQKNLHYALGKKGPSSVIDELVSIMELDEMMDRYPHTLSGGQQQRVALARALVRRPPILLLDEPLSALDPEMRSRLQDYILKLHQLYETTTILVSHDFVEIFKLADRVIRLEQGKIVNINKAHEMFASTTIGGKFRLAGKIIDITQHDLIYIVKVLIGTNVAEIIISQMEAEKLKAGDEVMIVSKAFNPMIIKKD
;
A
#
# COMPACT_ATOMS: atom_id res chain seq x y z
N MET A 1 -4.60 -7.42 18.58
CA MET A 1 -5.81 -6.77 18.01
C MET A 1 -5.73 -5.28 18.22
N ILE A 2 -6.09 -4.50 17.21
CA ILE A 2 -6.14 -3.03 17.25
C ILE A 2 -7.59 -2.61 17.05
N HIS A 3 -8.11 -1.75 17.95
CA HIS A 3 -9.43 -1.14 17.81
C HIS A 3 -9.27 0.36 17.57
N ILE A 4 -9.85 0.85 16.51
CA ILE A 4 -9.77 2.24 16.06
C ILE A 4 -11.18 2.76 15.87
N GLN A 5 -11.51 3.87 16.55
CA GLN A 5 -12.71 4.66 16.27
C GLN A 5 -12.29 6.12 16.29
N LEU A 6 -12.41 6.79 15.16
CA LEU A 6 -11.85 8.14 14.99
C LEU A 6 -12.82 9.03 14.22
N TYR A 7 -12.99 10.25 14.72
CA TYR A 7 -13.69 11.31 14.02
C TYR A 7 -12.80 12.56 13.91
N LYS A 8 -12.71 13.11 12.68
CA LYS A 8 -11.97 14.34 12.41
C LYS A 8 -12.55 15.09 11.22
N SER A 9 -12.87 16.36 11.40
CA SER A 9 -13.23 17.27 10.31
C SER A 9 -12.00 17.56 9.44
N LEU A 10 -12.15 17.50 8.13
CA LEU A 10 -11.09 17.74 7.15
C LEU A 10 -11.57 18.76 6.12
N LEU A 11 -10.61 19.53 5.59
CA LEU A 11 -10.80 20.36 4.42
C LEU A 11 -10.16 19.63 3.23
N SER A 12 -10.95 19.23 2.26
CA SER A 12 -10.48 18.63 1.00
C SER A 12 -10.62 19.62 -0.16
N ALA A 13 -10.03 19.30 -1.30
CA ALA A 13 -10.20 20.08 -2.52
C ALA A 13 -11.68 20.17 -2.97
N MET A 14 -12.52 19.21 -2.54
CA MET A 14 -13.97 19.17 -2.82
C MET A 14 -14.81 19.83 -1.72
N GLY A 15 -14.20 20.49 -0.72
CA GLY A 15 -14.88 21.13 0.38
C GLY A 15 -14.70 20.43 1.73
N LYS A 16 -15.62 20.70 2.66
CA LYS A 16 -15.59 20.10 4.01
C LYS A 16 -16.01 18.64 3.94
N MET A 17 -15.21 17.75 4.52
CA MET A 17 -15.55 16.35 4.74
C MET A 17 -15.23 15.96 6.18
N ALA A 18 -15.75 14.84 6.65
CA ALA A 18 -15.39 14.28 7.95
C ALA A 18 -14.79 12.88 7.75
N LEU A 19 -13.61 12.64 8.32
CA LEU A 19 -13.09 11.30 8.51
C LEU A 19 -13.84 10.68 9.70
N ASP A 20 -14.63 9.65 9.44
CA ASP A 20 -15.42 8.91 10.42
C ASP A 20 -15.20 7.43 10.19
N VAL A 21 -14.33 6.83 10.97
CA VAL A 21 -13.81 5.48 10.74
C VAL A 21 -13.89 4.66 12.01
N GLU A 22 -14.50 3.47 11.88
CA GLU A 22 -14.48 2.41 12.87
C GLU A 22 -13.86 1.15 12.25
N LEU A 23 -12.81 0.63 12.87
CA LEU A 23 -12.02 -0.46 12.32
C LEU A 23 -11.40 -1.32 13.40
N THR A 24 -11.47 -2.64 13.20
CA THR A 24 -10.75 -3.63 14.00
C THR A 24 -9.75 -4.38 13.11
N ILE A 25 -8.50 -4.48 13.56
CA ILE A 25 -7.40 -5.15 12.86
C ILE A 25 -6.85 -6.25 13.78
N GLN A 26 -6.66 -7.44 13.24
CA GLN A 26 -6.04 -8.55 13.99
C GLN A 26 -4.53 -8.32 14.15
N ALA A 27 -3.94 -8.89 15.21
CA ALA A 27 -2.48 -8.87 15.33
C ALA A 27 -1.85 -9.69 14.19
N GLY A 28 -0.77 -9.18 13.61
CA GLY A 28 -0.11 -9.82 12.47
C GLY A 28 -0.89 -9.77 11.15
N GLU A 29 -2.00 -9.03 11.08
CA GLU A 29 -2.76 -8.86 9.84
C GLU A 29 -2.11 -7.83 8.93
N PHE A 30 -2.07 -8.10 7.62
CA PHE A 30 -1.69 -7.14 6.59
C PHE A 30 -2.94 -6.55 5.94
N ILE A 31 -3.25 -5.30 6.21
CA ILE A 31 -4.39 -4.63 5.59
C ILE A 31 -3.95 -3.56 4.59
N ALA A 32 -4.70 -3.42 3.50
CA ALA A 32 -4.56 -2.32 2.57
C ALA A 32 -5.72 -1.35 2.70
N ILE A 33 -5.43 -0.04 2.62
CA ILE A 33 -6.43 1.02 2.55
C ILE A 33 -6.38 1.60 1.14
N SER A 34 -7.45 1.41 0.38
CA SER A 34 -7.61 1.94 -0.97
C SER A 34 -8.68 3.04 -1.01
N GLY A 35 -8.74 3.78 -2.11
CA GLY A 35 -9.75 4.81 -2.33
C GLY A 35 -9.22 6.02 -3.09
N PRO A 36 -10.09 6.92 -3.57
CA PRO A 36 -9.68 8.07 -4.37
C PRO A 36 -8.75 9.02 -3.63
N SER A 37 -8.02 9.84 -4.38
CA SER A 37 -7.20 10.91 -3.78
C SER A 37 -8.08 11.84 -2.94
N GLY A 38 -7.56 12.28 -1.79
CA GLY A 38 -8.30 13.13 -0.87
C GLY A 38 -9.35 12.41 0.00
N SER A 39 -9.51 11.07 -0.07
CA SER A 39 -10.47 10.34 0.77
C SER A 39 -10.11 10.25 2.26
N GLY A 40 -8.90 10.69 2.67
CA GLY A 40 -8.47 10.71 4.07
C GLY A 40 -7.48 9.60 4.47
N LYS A 41 -6.97 8.79 3.53
CA LYS A 41 -6.05 7.65 3.79
C LYS A 41 -4.80 8.05 4.58
N THR A 42 -4.02 9.00 4.06
CA THR A 42 -2.83 9.55 4.74
C THR A 42 -3.17 10.17 6.09
N THR A 43 -4.32 10.84 6.19
CA THR A 43 -4.79 11.41 7.46
C THR A 43 -5.07 10.31 8.49
N LEU A 44 -5.69 9.21 8.08
CA LEU A 44 -5.93 8.06 8.96
C LEU A 44 -4.59 7.48 9.47
N LEU A 45 -3.60 7.27 8.59
CA LEU A 45 -2.27 6.82 9.03
C LEU A 45 -1.63 7.80 10.01
N ARG A 46 -1.70 9.11 9.75
CA ARG A 46 -1.16 10.14 10.66
C ARG A 46 -1.85 10.16 12.03
N LEU A 47 -3.16 9.91 12.08
CA LEU A 47 -3.91 9.78 13.32
C LEU A 47 -3.48 8.55 14.11
N ILE A 48 -3.30 7.40 13.45
CA ILE A 48 -2.80 6.16 14.07
C ILE A 48 -1.38 6.36 14.60
N ALA A 49 -0.52 7.01 13.83
CA ALA A 49 0.86 7.31 14.24
C ALA A 49 0.95 8.36 15.36
N GLY A 50 -0.15 9.08 15.66
CA GLY A 50 -0.15 10.18 16.64
C GLY A 50 0.45 11.49 16.13
N LEU A 51 0.66 11.62 14.82
CA LEU A 51 1.14 12.82 14.13
C LEU A 51 0.03 13.83 13.88
N ALA A 52 -1.22 13.42 14.01
CA ALA A 52 -2.40 14.27 13.97
C ALA A 52 -3.32 13.93 15.15
N LYS A 53 -4.14 14.89 15.57
CA LYS A 53 -5.08 14.73 16.66
C LYS A 53 -6.50 14.68 16.10
N PRO A 54 -7.32 13.66 16.44
CA PRO A 54 -8.74 13.62 16.09
C PRO A 54 -9.54 14.54 17.02
N GLU A 55 -10.79 14.79 16.68
CA GLU A 55 -11.74 15.53 17.50
C GLU A 55 -12.42 14.60 18.51
N LYS A 56 -12.71 13.36 18.10
CA LYS A 56 -13.34 12.33 18.93
C LYS A 56 -12.77 10.97 18.62
N GLY A 57 -12.94 10.03 19.54
CA GLY A 57 -12.64 8.63 19.34
C GLY A 57 -11.50 8.09 20.20
N PHE A 58 -11.11 6.86 19.89
CA PHE A 58 -10.06 6.15 20.61
C PHE A 58 -9.24 5.26 19.67
N ILE A 59 -8.04 4.89 20.12
CA ILE A 59 -7.18 3.84 19.55
C ILE A 59 -6.69 2.98 20.70
N ARG A 60 -6.94 1.68 20.62
CA ARG A 60 -6.47 0.68 21.59
C ARG A 60 -5.69 -0.41 20.87
N LEU A 61 -4.51 -0.72 21.39
CA LEU A 61 -3.68 -1.83 20.94
C LEU A 61 -3.62 -2.86 22.09
N HIS A 62 -4.23 -4.03 21.90
CA HIS A 62 -4.45 -4.99 22.99
C HIS A 62 -5.06 -4.28 24.22
N ASP A 63 -4.39 -4.31 25.35
CA ASP A 63 -4.82 -3.68 26.59
C ASP A 63 -4.32 -2.23 26.76
N GLU A 64 -3.48 -1.76 25.83
CA GLU A 64 -2.91 -0.42 25.89
C GLU A 64 -3.79 0.59 25.15
N THR A 65 -4.16 1.69 25.82
CA THR A 65 -4.89 2.81 25.21
C THR A 65 -3.89 3.85 24.71
N TRP A 66 -3.78 3.99 23.38
CA TRP A 66 -2.92 5.00 22.76
C TRP A 66 -3.58 6.37 22.65
N LEU A 67 -4.88 6.35 22.44
CA LEU A 67 -5.71 7.53 22.33
C LEU A 67 -7.08 7.24 22.95
N ASP A 68 -7.60 8.17 23.73
CA ASP A 68 -8.99 8.22 24.17
C ASP A 68 -9.34 9.68 24.44
N MET A 69 -10.06 10.29 23.49
CA MET A 69 -10.38 11.72 23.57
C MET A 69 -11.31 12.04 24.73
N ALA A 70 -12.19 11.13 25.11
CA ALA A 70 -13.11 11.32 26.24
C ALA A 70 -12.38 11.28 27.59
N LYS A 71 -11.28 10.50 27.67
CA LYS A 71 -10.44 10.37 28.87
C LYS A 71 -9.23 11.29 28.89
N GLY A 72 -9.03 12.09 27.84
CA GLY A 72 -7.86 12.97 27.70
C GLY A 72 -6.53 12.24 27.47
N ILE A 73 -6.58 10.96 27.05
CA ILE A 73 -5.40 10.15 26.77
C ILE A 73 -4.97 10.40 25.32
N ASN A 74 -3.70 10.77 25.11
CA ASN A 74 -3.11 10.90 23.77
C ASN A 74 -1.61 10.66 23.85
N LEU A 75 -1.18 9.41 23.60
CA LEU A 75 0.23 9.07 23.57
C LEU A 75 0.92 9.77 22.40
N SER A 76 2.08 10.34 22.66
CA SER A 76 2.92 10.93 21.61
C SER A 76 3.38 9.85 20.62
N PRO A 77 3.73 10.20 19.34
CA PRO A 77 4.21 9.25 18.34
C PRO A 77 5.34 8.36 18.85
N ARG A 78 6.28 8.94 19.61
CA ARG A 78 7.42 8.23 20.19
C ARG A 78 7.02 7.11 21.16
N LYS A 79 5.88 7.26 21.86
CA LYS A 79 5.37 6.26 22.82
C LYS A 79 4.52 5.19 22.16
N ARG A 80 3.97 5.43 20.96
CA ARG A 80 3.15 4.46 20.24
C ARG A 80 3.94 3.31 19.61
N ASN A 81 5.26 3.42 19.53
CA ASN A 81 6.14 2.42 18.94
C ASN A 81 5.68 1.93 17.55
N VAL A 82 5.39 2.85 16.66
CA VAL A 82 4.94 2.59 15.29
C VAL A 82 6.10 2.79 14.33
N GLY A 83 6.30 1.86 13.39
CA GLY A 83 7.11 2.08 12.20
C GLY A 83 6.28 2.83 11.16
N LEU A 84 6.83 3.90 10.58
CA LEU A 84 6.14 4.69 9.57
C LEU A 84 7.07 4.99 8.41
N VAL A 85 6.62 4.66 7.20
CA VAL A 85 7.23 5.05 5.94
C VAL A 85 6.31 6.05 5.26
N PHE A 86 6.82 7.25 5.03
CA PHE A 86 6.15 8.31 4.29
C PHE A 86 6.38 8.16 2.78
N GLN A 87 5.53 8.76 1.99
CA GLN A 87 5.65 8.78 0.52
C GLN A 87 6.96 9.42 0.04
N ASP A 88 7.48 10.42 0.77
CA ASP A 88 8.76 11.11 0.52
C ASP A 88 9.96 10.49 1.25
N TYR A 89 9.76 9.28 1.81
CA TYR A 89 10.72 8.51 2.61
C TYR A 89 11.23 9.22 3.89
N ALA A 90 11.19 10.53 3.96
CA ALA A 90 11.57 11.39 5.10
C ALA A 90 12.91 10.98 5.76
N LEU A 91 13.93 10.60 4.96
CA LEU A 91 15.27 10.30 5.49
C LEU A 91 15.94 11.58 5.99
N PHE A 92 16.77 11.45 7.02
CA PHE A 92 17.58 12.56 7.53
C PHE A 92 18.69 12.89 6.54
N PRO A 93 18.65 14.03 5.83
CA PRO A 93 19.56 14.32 4.73
C PRO A 93 21.01 14.57 5.18
N ASN A 94 21.20 14.96 6.42
CA ASN A 94 22.50 15.23 7.06
C ASN A 94 23.12 13.98 7.74
N MET A 95 22.52 12.82 7.60
CA MET A 95 22.96 11.54 8.11
C MET A 95 23.16 10.55 6.96
N ASN A 96 24.25 9.76 6.98
CA ASN A 96 24.40 8.63 6.09
C ASN A 96 23.40 7.50 6.45
N VAL A 97 23.35 6.43 5.67
CA VAL A 97 22.43 5.28 5.91
C VAL A 97 22.63 4.72 7.31
N GLN A 98 23.87 4.42 7.70
CA GLN A 98 24.21 3.89 9.02
C GLN A 98 23.66 4.76 10.14
N LYS A 99 23.89 6.08 10.07
CA LYS A 99 23.40 7.02 11.09
C LYS A 99 21.89 7.14 11.11
N ASN A 100 21.21 7.07 9.96
CA ASN A 100 19.75 7.02 9.87
C ASN A 100 19.19 5.81 10.64
N LEU A 101 19.77 4.62 10.48
CA LEU A 101 19.35 3.40 11.17
C LEU A 101 19.67 3.46 12.67
N HIS A 102 20.89 3.85 13.05
CA HIS A 102 21.27 3.97 14.46
C HIS A 102 20.45 5.03 15.22
N TYR A 103 20.12 6.15 14.57
CA TYR A 103 19.27 7.17 15.17
C TYR A 103 17.87 6.61 15.50
N ALA A 104 17.29 5.84 14.59
CA ALA A 104 15.99 5.23 14.79
C ALA A 104 16.01 4.12 15.85
N LEU A 105 17.06 3.28 15.87
CA LEU A 105 17.25 2.25 16.91
C LEU A 105 17.34 2.85 18.31
N GLY A 106 18.07 3.98 18.43
CA GLY A 106 18.31 4.64 19.70
C GLY A 106 19.38 3.92 20.54
N LYS A 107 19.67 4.47 21.73
CA LYS A 107 20.80 4.04 22.57
C LYS A 107 20.65 2.64 23.20
N LYS A 108 19.45 2.09 23.27
CA LYS A 108 19.15 0.84 24.01
C LYS A 108 18.89 -0.36 23.12
N GLY A 109 18.81 -0.18 21.81
CA GLY A 109 18.54 -1.29 20.89
C GLY A 109 19.82 -2.10 20.58
N PRO A 110 19.70 -3.41 20.34
CA PRO A 110 20.82 -4.25 19.94
C PRO A 110 21.24 -3.93 18.50
N SER A 111 22.53 -3.69 18.24
CA SER A 111 23.05 -3.38 16.89
C SER A 111 22.83 -4.51 15.89
N SER A 112 22.73 -5.76 16.35
CA SER A 112 22.46 -6.94 15.52
C SER A 112 21.18 -6.84 14.70
N VAL A 113 20.20 -6.05 15.12
CA VAL A 113 18.98 -5.78 14.33
C VAL A 113 19.29 -4.94 13.09
N ILE A 114 20.26 -4.02 13.19
CA ILE A 114 20.71 -3.25 12.02
C ILE A 114 21.40 -4.19 11.03
N ASP A 115 22.30 -5.05 11.50
CA ASP A 115 23.04 -5.99 10.65
C ASP A 115 22.07 -6.94 9.92
N GLU A 116 21.05 -7.45 10.63
CA GLU A 116 19.98 -8.27 10.05
C GLU A 116 19.21 -7.52 8.94
N LEU A 117 18.76 -6.29 9.20
CA LEU A 117 18.01 -5.48 8.23
C LEU A 117 18.87 -5.06 7.05
N VAL A 118 20.14 -4.73 7.29
CA VAL A 118 21.12 -4.40 6.25
C VAL A 118 21.29 -5.56 5.29
N SER A 119 21.47 -6.78 5.82
CA SER A 119 21.57 -8.00 5.01
C SER A 119 20.29 -8.30 4.23
N ILE A 120 19.11 -8.25 4.89
CA ILE A 120 17.82 -8.54 4.24
C ILE A 120 17.52 -7.54 3.13
N MET A 121 17.84 -6.26 3.35
CA MET A 121 17.52 -5.15 2.42
C MET A 121 18.67 -4.84 1.46
N GLU A 122 19.75 -5.61 1.48
CA GLU A 122 20.95 -5.42 0.62
C GLU A 122 21.47 -3.99 0.70
N LEU A 123 21.77 -3.50 1.91
CA LEU A 123 22.21 -2.14 2.16
C LEU A 123 23.71 -2.02 2.43
N ASP A 124 24.46 -3.15 2.46
CA ASP A 124 25.87 -3.22 2.88
C ASP A 124 26.75 -2.16 2.19
N GLU A 125 26.65 -2.07 0.87
CA GLU A 125 27.46 -1.13 0.06
C GLU A 125 27.01 0.34 0.15
N MET A 126 25.92 0.61 0.87
CA MET A 126 25.30 1.95 0.95
C MET A 126 25.44 2.58 2.32
N MET A 127 25.98 1.87 3.32
CA MET A 127 25.98 2.30 4.72
C MET A 127 26.60 3.68 4.94
N ASP A 128 27.64 4.03 4.18
CA ASP A 128 28.31 5.33 4.28
C ASP A 128 27.72 6.42 3.37
N ARG A 129 26.76 6.04 2.49
CA ARG A 129 26.16 6.99 1.54
C ARG A 129 25.12 7.88 2.22
N TYR A 130 24.96 9.09 1.70
CA TYR A 130 23.94 10.03 2.13
C TYR A 130 22.66 9.89 1.26
N PRO A 131 21.46 10.22 1.79
CA PRO A 131 20.21 10.06 1.07
C PRO A 131 20.19 10.65 -0.34
N HIS A 132 20.78 11.82 -0.55
CA HIS A 132 20.82 12.50 -1.86
C HIS A 132 21.69 11.79 -2.91
N THR A 133 22.52 10.82 -2.51
CA THR A 133 23.35 10.00 -3.42
C THR A 133 22.74 8.65 -3.74
N LEU A 134 21.55 8.37 -3.20
CA LEU A 134 20.82 7.11 -3.35
C LEU A 134 19.74 7.25 -4.43
N SER A 135 19.51 6.17 -5.20
CA SER A 135 18.32 6.07 -6.05
C SER A 135 17.02 6.03 -5.21
N GLY A 136 15.87 6.30 -5.82
CA GLY A 136 14.58 6.24 -5.13
C GLY A 136 14.33 4.90 -4.44
N GLY A 137 14.59 3.79 -5.12
CA GLY A 137 14.45 2.45 -4.54
C GLY A 137 15.44 2.17 -3.40
N GLN A 138 16.68 2.72 -3.48
CA GLN A 138 17.65 2.63 -2.38
C GLN A 138 17.18 3.44 -1.16
N GLN A 139 16.71 4.68 -1.37
CA GLN A 139 16.15 5.50 -0.29
C GLN A 139 14.97 4.81 0.40
N GLN A 140 14.14 4.15 -0.36
CA GLN A 140 12.99 3.42 0.15
C GLN A 140 13.41 2.21 0.99
N ARG A 141 14.39 1.41 0.53
CA ARG A 141 14.94 0.30 1.34
C ARG A 141 15.46 0.81 2.68
N VAL A 142 16.18 1.92 2.67
CA VAL A 142 16.66 2.57 3.91
C VAL A 142 15.51 3.05 4.78
N ALA A 143 14.45 3.62 4.22
CA ALA A 143 13.28 4.08 4.97
C ALA A 143 12.51 2.91 5.62
N LEU A 144 12.35 1.79 4.90
CA LEU A 144 11.76 0.56 5.44
C LEU A 144 12.62 -0.02 6.57
N ALA A 145 13.93 -0.18 6.37
CA ALA A 145 14.84 -0.64 7.40
C ALA A 145 14.77 0.25 8.65
N ARG A 146 14.78 1.58 8.46
CA ARG A 146 14.67 2.55 9.55
C ARG A 146 13.33 2.44 10.32
N ALA A 147 12.23 2.18 9.62
CA ALA A 147 10.92 2.01 10.25
C ALA A 147 10.85 0.71 11.08
N LEU A 148 11.58 -0.32 10.67
CA LEU A 148 11.54 -1.66 11.28
C LEU A 148 12.63 -1.91 12.33
N VAL A 149 13.66 -1.07 12.42
CA VAL A 149 14.84 -1.27 13.30
C VAL A 149 14.47 -1.43 14.78
N ARG A 150 13.33 -0.90 15.21
CA ARG A 150 12.80 -1.04 16.58
C ARG A 150 11.84 -2.22 16.74
N ARG A 151 11.63 -3.02 15.68
CA ARG A 151 10.64 -4.11 15.63
C ARG A 151 9.27 -3.65 16.15
N PRO A 152 8.67 -2.62 15.53
CA PRO A 152 7.41 -2.06 15.99
C PRO A 152 6.28 -3.07 15.80
N PRO A 153 5.28 -3.11 16.71
CA PRO A 153 4.12 -3.98 16.56
C PRO A 153 3.22 -3.56 15.39
N ILE A 154 3.32 -2.31 14.95
CA ILE A 154 2.54 -1.77 13.82
C ILE A 154 3.48 -1.09 12.83
N LEU A 155 3.35 -1.45 11.54
CA LEU A 155 4.01 -0.82 10.42
C LEU A 155 2.99 -0.09 9.55
N LEU A 156 3.18 1.20 9.35
CA LEU A 156 2.35 2.06 8.51
C LEU A 156 3.12 2.44 7.24
N LEU A 157 2.53 2.20 6.08
CA LEU A 157 3.13 2.43 4.78
C LEU A 157 2.21 3.36 3.96
N ASP A 158 2.67 4.58 3.66
CA ASP A 158 1.90 5.58 2.91
C ASP A 158 2.42 5.66 1.48
N GLU A 159 1.78 4.95 0.54
CA GLU A 159 2.15 4.83 -0.87
C GLU A 159 3.64 4.52 -1.11
N PRO A 160 4.21 3.52 -0.41
CA PRO A 160 5.65 3.33 -0.35
C PRO A 160 6.28 2.98 -1.70
N LEU A 161 5.54 2.45 -2.68
CA LEU A 161 6.07 1.92 -3.93
C LEU A 161 5.67 2.75 -5.18
N SER A 162 5.00 3.90 -5.00
CA SER A 162 4.38 4.65 -6.08
C SER A 162 5.36 5.23 -7.12
N ALA A 163 6.59 5.52 -6.73
CA ALA A 163 7.60 6.19 -7.57
C ALA A 163 8.64 5.24 -8.18
N LEU A 164 8.40 3.92 -8.17
CA LEU A 164 9.37 2.92 -8.57
C LEU A 164 9.01 2.26 -9.90
N ASP A 165 10.06 1.83 -10.62
CA ASP A 165 9.92 0.95 -11.77
C ASP A 165 9.36 -0.43 -11.36
N PRO A 166 8.80 -1.21 -12.32
CA PRO A 166 8.14 -2.49 -12.01
C PRO A 166 9.05 -3.53 -11.37
N GLU A 167 10.33 -3.61 -11.76
CA GLU A 167 11.26 -4.61 -11.22
C GLU A 167 11.61 -4.29 -9.76
N MET A 168 11.98 -3.04 -9.48
CA MET A 168 12.30 -2.59 -8.13
C MET A 168 11.07 -2.69 -7.21
N ARG A 169 9.88 -2.36 -7.74
CA ARG A 169 8.61 -2.50 -6.99
C ARG A 169 8.38 -3.96 -6.58
N SER A 170 8.56 -4.92 -7.49
CA SER A 170 8.39 -6.34 -7.18
C SER A 170 9.35 -6.81 -6.08
N ARG A 171 10.63 -6.44 -6.16
CA ARG A 171 11.63 -6.77 -5.12
C ARG A 171 11.28 -6.19 -3.76
N LEU A 172 10.83 -4.94 -3.71
CA LEU A 172 10.45 -4.30 -2.45
C LEU A 172 9.17 -4.87 -1.84
N GLN A 173 8.22 -5.30 -2.66
CA GLN A 173 7.08 -6.08 -2.18
C GLN A 173 7.52 -7.36 -1.49
N ASP A 174 8.50 -8.08 -2.06
CA ASP A 174 9.02 -9.31 -1.47
C ASP A 174 9.74 -9.03 -0.12
N TYR A 175 10.50 -7.93 -0.01
CA TYR A 175 11.09 -7.51 1.26
C TYR A 175 10.03 -7.14 2.30
N ILE A 176 9.00 -6.37 1.93
CA ILE A 176 7.91 -6.00 2.83
C ILE A 176 7.22 -7.25 3.35
N LEU A 177 6.88 -8.20 2.47
CA LEU A 177 6.22 -9.45 2.85
C LEU A 177 7.10 -10.31 3.77
N LYS A 178 8.38 -10.47 3.41
CA LYS A 178 9.36 -11.21 4.22
C LYS A 178 9.49 -10.62 5.63
N LEU A 179 9.60 -9.30 5.75
CA LEU A 179 9.76 -8.62 7.03
C LEU A 179 8.48 -8.61 7.86
N HIS A 180 7.32 -8.48 7.20
CA HIS A 180 6.01 -8.63 7.84
C HIS A 180 5.87 -10.01 8.49
N GLN A 181 6.20 -11.08 7.77
CA GLN A 181 6.16 -12.45 8.28
C GLN A 181 7.21 -12.71 9.38
N LEU A 182 8.44 -12.24 9.18
CA LEU A 182 9.55 -12.45 10.12
C LEU A 182 9.28 -11.78 11.48
N TYR A 183 8.70 -10.59 11.49
CA TYR A 183 8.48 -9.80 12.70
C TYR A 183 7.03 -9.87 13.20
N GLU A 184 6.15 -10.64 12.54
CA GLU A 184 4.71 -10.75 12.86
C GLU A 184 4.05 -9.38 13.06
N THR A 185 4.48 -8.39 12.27
CA THR A 185 4.07 -7.00 12.41
C THR A 185 2.66 -6.83 11.85
N THR A 186 1.77 -6.12 12.55
CA THR A 186 0.51 -5.67 11.94
C THR A 186 0.82 -4.56 10.94
N THR A 187 0.54 -4.78 9.65
CA THR A 187 0.89 -3.82 8.59
C THR A 187 -0.33 -3.14 8.01
N ILE A 188 -0.28 -1.82 7.90
CA ILE A 188 -1.31 -0.99 7.27
C ILE A 188 -0.69 -0.27 6.08
N LEU A 189 -1.10 -0.65 4.88
CA LEU A 189 -0.60 -0.11 3.61
C LEU A 189 -1.65 0.81 2.98
N VAL A 190 -1.29 2.03 2.66
CA VAL A 190 -2.06 2.86 1.73
C VAL A 190 -1.51 2.62 0.33
N SER A 191 -2.35 2.14 -0.57
CA SER A 191 -2.01 1.96 -1.97
C SER A 191 -3.23 2.12 -2.89
N HIS A 192 -2.97 2.49 -4.13
CA HIS A 192 -3.92 2.49 -5.23
C HIS A 192 -3.58 1.43 -6.30
N ASP A 193 -2.46 0.72 -6.16
CA ASP A 193 -2.02 -0.34 -7.06
C ASP A 193 -2.66 -1.67 -6.66
N PHE A 194 -3.50 -2.21 -7.56
CA PHE A 194 -4.23 -3.47 -7.31
C PHE A 194 -3.30 -4.68 -7.20
N VAL A 195 -2.19 -4.71 -7.93
CA VAL A 195 -1.23 -5.83 -7.89
C VAL A 195 -0.53 -5.85 -6.54
N GLU A 196 -0.13 -4.68 -6.03
CA GLU A 196 0.46 -4.52 -4.72
C GLU A 196 -0.49 -4.98 -3.61
N ILE A 197 -1.74 -4.51 -3.65
CA ILE A 197 -2.78 -4.88 -2.69
C ILE A 197 -3.02 -6.39 -2.71
N PHE A 198 -3.16 -6.98 -3.89
CA PHE A 198 -3.42 -8.42 -4.04
C PHE A 198 -2.26 -9.29 -3.55
N LYS A 199 -1.02 -8.86 -3.78
CA LYS A 199 0.19 -9.61 -3.39
C LYS A 199 0.44 -9.54 -1.89
N LEU A 200 0.16 -8.40 -1.24
CA LEU A 200 0.60 -8.13 0.12
C LEU A 200 -0.50 -8.24 1.17
N ALA A 201 -1.74 -7.87 0.83
CA ALA A 201 -2.78 -7.69 1.84
C ALA A 201 -3.67 -8.93 2.03
N ASP A 202 -4.00 -9.22 3.28
CA ASP A 202 -5.05 -10.18 3.64
C ASP A 202 -6.44 -9.58 3.40
N ARG A 203 -6.60 -8.29 3.75
CA ARG A 203 -7.87 -7.58 3.70
C ARG A 203 -7.70 -6.17 3.14
N VAL A 204 -8.69 -5.72 2.38
CA VAL A 204 -8.73 -4.39 1.76
C VAL A 204 -9.89 -3.58 2.32
N ILE A 205 -9.58 -2.36 2.73
CA ILE A 205 -10.54 -1.39 3.23
C ILE A 205 -10.66 -0.28 2.19
N ARG A 206 -11.85 -0.09 1.66
CA ARG A 206 -12.12 1.00 0.74
C ARG A 206 -12.63 2.21 1.49
N LEU A 207 -11.86 3.31 1.41
CA LEU A 207 -12.16 4.57 2.05
C LEU A 207 -12.62 5.59 1.01
N GLU A 208 -13.84 6.12 1.15
CA GLU A 208 -14.39 7.17 0.29
C GLU A 208 -14.98 8.28 1.14
N GLN A 209 -14.66 9.53 0.80
CA GLN A 209 -15.15 10.71 1.51
C GLN A 209 -15.06 10.62 3.05
N GLY A 210 -13.96 10.04 3.53
CA GLY A 210 -13.68 9.87 4.96
C GLY A 210 -14.42 8.73 5.65
N LYS A 211 -15.14 7.88 4.93
CA LYS A 211 -15.88 6.73 5.49
C LYS A 211 -15.43 5.42 4.87
N ILE A 212 -15.48 4.36 5.66
CA ILE A 212 -15.28 3.00 5.16
C ILE A 212 -16.56 2.58 4.43
N VAL A 213 -16.44 2.36 3.12
CA VAL A 213 -17.59 1.93 2.28
C VAL A 213 -17.59 0.44 2.03
N ASN A 214 -16.44 -0.21 2.12
CA ASN A 214 -16.32 -1.65 1.92
C ASN A 214 -15.10 -2.23 2.64
N ILE A 215 -15.22 -3.48 3.08
CA ILE A 215 -14.13 -4.29 3.65
C ILE A 215 -14.24 -5.68 3.04
N ASN A 216 -13.22 -6.08 2.25
CA ASN A 216 -13.18 -7.38 1.59
C ASN A 216 -11.85 -8.09 1.89
N LYS A 217 -11.80 -9.40 1.74
CA LYS A 217 -10.53 -10.09 1.59
C LYS A 217 -9.89 -9.68 0.26
N ALA A 218 -8.55 -9.55 0.21
CA ALA A 218 -7.86 -9.09 -0.98
C ALA A 218 -8.19 -9.94 -2.22
N HIS A 219 -8.27 -11.27 -2.07
CA HIS A 219 -8.61 -12.19 -3.17
C HIS A 219 -10.08 -12.12 -3.59
N GLU A 220 -11.00 -11.65 -2.73
CA GLU A 220 -12.42 -11.47 -3.04
C GLU A 220 -12.70 -10.15 -3.77
N MET A 221 -11.76 -9.20 -3.74
CA MET A 221 -11.91 -7.90 -4.38
C MET A 221 -12.18 -8.01 -5.89
N PHE A 222 -11.67 -9.05 -6.53
CA PHE A 222 -11.91 -9.37 -7.93
C PHE A 222 -13.16 -10.24 -8.17
N ALA A 223 -13.73 -10.83 -7.11
CA ALA A 223 -14.92 -11.68 -7.23
C ALA A 223 -16.22 -10.89 -7.27
N SER A 224 -16.25 -9.66 -6.79
CA SER A 224 -17.48 -8.88 -6.54
C SER A 224 -17.96 -8.00 -7.69
N THR A 225 -17.38 -8.08 -8.89
CA THR A 225 -18.00 -7.45 -10.07
C THR A 225 -19.04 -8.39 -10.67
N THR A 226 -20.27 -7.90 -10.81
CA THR A 226 -21.51 -8.59 -11.25
C THR A 226 -21.45 -9.19 -12.68
N ILE A 227 -20.30 -9.14 -13.33
CA ILE A 227 -20.08 -9.74 -14.66
C ILE A 227 -19.54 -11.15 -14.44
N GLY A 228 -20.38 -12.17 -14.64
CA GLY A 228 -20.01 -13.58 -14.56
C GLY A 228 -18.95 -13.97 -15.59
N GLY A 229 -17.71 -14.11 -15.17
CA GLY A 229 -16.60 -14.60 -15.99
C GLY A 229 -15.54 -15.27 -15.12
N LYS A 230 -14.95 -16.37 -15.63
CA LYS A 230 -13.90 -17.14 -14.92
C LYS A 230 -12.51 -16.51 -15.03
N PHE A 231 -12.32 -15.59 -15.96
CA PHE A 231 -11.04 -14.93 -16.23
C PHE A 231 -11.25 -13.44 -16.43
N ARG A 232 -10.44 -12.62 -15.77
CA ARG A 232 -10.52 -11.15 -15.83
C ARG A 232 -9.12 -10.57 -15.86
N LEU A 233 -8.86 -9.72 -16.85
CA LEU A 233 -7.61 -8.95 -16.95
C LEU A 233 -7.94 -7.49 -17.13
N ALA A 234 -7.38 -6.64 -16.28
CA ALA A 234 -7.41 -5.20 -16.46
C ALA A 234 -6.32 -4.79 -17.45
N GLY A 235 -6.65 -3.89 -18.36
CA GLY A 235 -5.71 -3.37 -19.34
C GLY A 235 -6.14 -2.03 -19.90
N LYS A 236 -5.26 -1.44 -20.73
CA LYS A 236 -5.52 -0.18 -21.41
C LYS A 236 -5.56 -0.40 -22.90
N ILE A 237 -6.58 0.11 -23.59
CA ILE A 237 -6.68 0.05 -25.05
C ILE A 237 -5.55 0.89 -25.66
N ILE A 238 -4.73 0.25 -26.52
CA ILE A 238 -3.68 0.93 -27.28
C ILE A 238 -4.20 1.33 -28.65
N ASP A 239 -4.96 0.42 -29.29
CA ASP A 239 -5.41 0.58 -30.66
C ASP A 239 -6.71 -0.20 -30.92
N ILE A 240 -7.52 0.31 -31.87
CA ILE A 240 -8.73 -0.37 -32.35
C ILE A 240 -8.68 -0.32 -33.88
N THR A 241 -8.55 -1.47 -34.51
CA THR A 241 -8.47 -1.60 -35.96
C THR A 241 -9.66 -2.38 -36.50
N GLN A 242 -10.31 -1.83 -37.53
CA GLN A 242 -11.39 -2.53 -38.24
C GLN A 242 -10.81 -3.47 -39.30
N HIS A 243 -11.28 -4.73 -39.30
CA HIS A 243 -11.00 -5.71 -40.33
C HIS A 243 -12.33 -6.31 -40.79
N ASP A 244 -12.82 -5.88 -41.96
CA ASP A 244 -14.12 -6.26 -42.53
C ASP A 244 -15.28 -6.09 -41.53
N LEU A 245 -15.87 -7.18 -41.06
CA LEU A 245 -17.00 -7.23 -40.13
C LEU A 245 -16.60 -7.32 -38.65
N ILE A 246 -15.31 -7.39 -38.36
CA ILE A 246 -14.79 -7.53 -37.01
C ILE A 246 -13.87 -6.38 -36.63
N TYR A 247 -13.74 -6.12 -35.34
CA TYR A 247 -12.78 -5.16 -34.79
C TYR A 247 -11.75 -5.89 -33.95
N ILE A 248 -10.48 -5.56 -34.16
CA ILE A 248 -9.35 -6.04 -33.35
C ILE A 248 -8.94 -4.91 -32.42
N VAL A 249 -9.06 -5.17 -31.12
CA VAL A 249 -8.66 -4.25 -30.06
C VAL A 249 -7.35 -4.74 -29.46
N LYS A 250 -6.32 -3.91 -29.50
CA LYS A 250 -5.04 -4.15 -28.83
C LYS A 250 -5.09 -3.59 -27.42
N VAL A 251 -4.96 -4.45 -26.43
CA VAL A 251 -5.02 -4.08 -25.02
C VAL A 251 -3.69 -4.36 -24.33
N LEU A 252 -3.10 -3.35 -23.74
CA LEU A 252 -1.90 -3.48 -22.91
C LEU A 252 -2.30 -4.00 -21.54
N ILE A 253 -1.76 -5.17 -21.17
CA ILE A 253 -1.98 -5.85 -19.89
C ILE A 253 -0.62 -6.02 -19.22
N GLY A 254 -0.32 -5.16 -18.23
CA GLY A 254 1.02 -5.08 -17.68
C GLY A 254 2.05 -4.69 -18.74
N THR A 255 2.97 -5.61 -19.08
CA THR A 255 3.98 -5.44 -20.14
C THR A 255 3.64 -6.16 -21.44
N ASN A 256 2.48 -6.85 -21.50
CA ASN A 256 2.07 -7.66 -22.67
C ASN A 256 0.92 -6.99 -23.40
N VAL A 257 0.87 -7.19 -24.71
CA VAL A 257 -0.24 -6.78 -25.57
C VAL A 257 -1.10 -7.99 -25.92
N ALA A 258 -2.40 -7.91 -25.64
CA ALA A 258 -3.38 -8.89 -26.06
C ALA A 258 -4.20 -8.32 -27.22
N GLU A 259 -4.45 -9.15 -28.25
CA GLU A 259 -5.38 -8.83 -29.34
C GLU A 259 -6.70 -9.53 -29.08
N ILE A 260 -7.80 -8.75 -29.10
CA ILE A 260 -9.12 -9.22 -28.79
C ILE A 260 -10.04 -8.86 -29.94
N ILE A 261 -10.75 -9.87 -30.45
CA ILE A 261 -11.77 -9.67 -31.48
C ILE A 261 -13.09 -9.31 -30.80
N ILE A 262 -13.67 -8.19 -31.21
CA ILE A 262 -14.97 -7.72 -30.73
C ILE A 262 -15.91 -7.38 -31.89
N SER A 263 -17.19 -7.27 -31.58
CA SER A 263 -18.22 -6.85 -32.51
C SER A 263 -18.17 -5.32 -32.75
N GLN A 264 -18.77 -4.86 -33.85
CA GLN A 264 -18.92 -3.43 -34.15
C GLN A 264 -19.63 -2.69 -32.98
N MET A 265 -20.69 -3.27 -32.43
CA MET A 265 -21.48 -2.65 -31.35
C MET A 265 -20.67 -2.46 -30.06
N GLU A 266 -19.69 -3.33 -29.82
CA GLU A 266 -18.76 -3.18 -28.69
C GLU A 266 -17.69 -2.16 -29.00
N ALA A 267 -17.17 -2.12 -30.22
CA ALA A 267 -16.13 -1.21 -30.66
C ALA A 267 -16.59 0.27 -30.63
N GLU A 268 -17.86 0.54 -30.97
CA GLU A 268 -18.43 1.90 -30.95
C GLU A 268 -18.42 2.54 -29.55
N LYS A 269 -18.33 1.73 -28.50
CA LYS A 269 -18.31 2.20 -27.09
C LYS A 269 -16.91 2.38 -26.51
N LEU A 270 -15.87 2.06 -27.28
CA LEU A 270 -14.50 2.00 -26.82
C LEU A 270 -13.61 2.98 -27.61
N LYS A 271 -12.58 3.51 -26.96
CA LYS A 271 -11.59 4.39 -27.59
C LYS A 271 -10.18 4.00 -27.15
N ALA A 272 -9.20 4.30 -27.99
CA ALA A 272 -7.80 4.19 -27.59
C ALA A 272 -7.52 5.07 -26.35
N GLY A 273 -6.87 4.49 -25.35
CA GLY A 273 -6.62 5.11 -24.07
C GLY A 273 -7.59 4.70 -22.94
N ASP A 274 -8.72 4.06 -23.27
CA ASP A 274 -9.68 3.60 -22.24
C ASP A 274 -9.08 2.49 -21.38
N GLU A 275 -9.36 2.54 -20.08
CA GLU A 275 -9.12 1.43 -19.16
C GLU A 275 -10.26 0.43 -19.27
N VAL A 276 -9.92 -0.83 -19.55
CA VAL A 276 -10.90 -1.89 -19.80
C VAL A 276 -10.62 -3.13 -18.98
N MET A 277 -11.66 -3.92 -18.77
CA MET A 277 -11.56 -5.25 -18.19
C MET A 277 -11.92 -6.29 -19.23
N ILE A 278 -10.98 -7.14 -19.57
CA ILE A 278 -11.19 -8.31 -20.41
C ILE A 278 -11.82 -9.41 -19.56
N VAL A 279 -12.98 -9.90 -19.97
CA VAL A 279 -13.71 -10.94 -19.26
C VAL A 279 -14.00 -12.10 -20.20
N SER A 280 -13.64 -13.33 -19.80
CA SER A 280 -13.99 -14.54 -20.55
C SER A 280 -14.87 -15.48 -19.73
N LYS A 281 -15.96 -15.95 -20.33
CA LYS A 281 -16.90 -16.92 -19.71
C LYS A 281 -16.46 -18.36 -19.85
N ALA A 282 -15.71 -18.67 -20.90
CA ALA A 282 -15.20 -20.02 -21.18
C ALA A 282 -13.69 -19.93 -21.32
N PHE A 283 -12.96 -20.58 -20.43
CA PHE A 283 -11.50 -20.56 -20.43
C PHE A 283 -10.95 -21.94 -20.10
N ASN A 284 -10.11 -22.43 -21.00
CA ASN A 284 -9.30 -23.62 -20.77
C ASN A 284 -7.82 -23.20 -20.85
N PRO A 285 -7.27 -22.57 -19.78
CA PRO A 285 -5.92 -22.04 -19.82
C PRO A 285 -4.90 -23.16 -19.90
N MET A 286 -3.97 -23.05 -20.84
CA MET A 286 -2.74 -23.85 -20.83
C MET A 286 -1.64 -23.04 -20.15
N ILE A 287 -0.94 -23.67 -19.21
CA ILE A 287 0.26 -23.09 -18.60
C ILE A 287 1.46 -23.62 -19.39
N ILE A 288 2.14 -22.73 -20.08
CA ILE A 288 3.37 -23.04 -20.82
C ILE A 288 4.51 -22.35 -20.08
N LYS A 289 5.53 -23.15 -19.71
CA LYS A 289 6.77 -22.59 -19.14
C LYS A 289 7.47 -21.80 -20.23
N LYS A 290 7.81 -20.54 -19.93
CA LYS A 290 8.63 -19.71 -20.82
C LYS A 290 10.09 -20.06 -20.55
N ASP A 291 10.79 -20.59 -21.58
CA ASP A 291 12.24 -20.86 -21.56
C ASP A 291 13.05 -19.58 -21.54
#